data_0d315b8d4418ee7808b16d60e52381ef
#
_entry.id   0d315b8d4418ee7808b16d60e52381ef
#
_cell.length_a   1.000
_cell.length_b   1.000
_cell.length_c   1.000
_cell.angle_alpha   90.00
_cell.angle_beta   90.00
_cell.angle_gamma   90.00
#
_symmetry.space_group_name_H-M   'P 1'
#
loop_
_entity.id
_entity.type
_entity.pdbx_description
1 polymer ?
#
loop_
_entity_poly.entity_id
_entity_poly.type
_entity_poly.pdbx_seq_one_letter_code
_entity_poly.pdbx_strand_id
1 'polypeptide(L)'
;MKEFINQGNNDTRSGFGAGLLELGKSNHNIVALCADLTGSLKMNEFKNEFPERFFQIGIAEANMMGIAAGMTIGGKIPFTGTFANFSTGRVYDQIRQSIAYSNKNVKICASHAGVTLGEEGATHQILEDIGLMKMLPGMTVINTCDYNQTKAATIAIAEYKGPVYLRFGRPKVPNFTPINQDFNIGKGVKLIEGSDVTIVATGHLVWEAIDCAKKLNSDFDNNVNVRNNVINPMYNDVNV
;
A
#
# COMPACT_ATOMS: atom_id res chain seq x y z
N MET A 1 -10.90 8.11 26.33
CA MET A 1 -10.51 7.24 25.18
C MET A 1 -10.65 8.07 23.91
N LYS A 2 -9.67 8.06 23.01
CA LYS A 2 -9.81 8.75 21.72
C LYS A 2 -10.93 8.06 20.94
N GLU A 3 -11.95 8.80 20.58
CA GLU A 3 -13.10 8.25 19.86
C GLU A 3 -12.76 8.16 18.36
N PHE A 4 -12.80 6.96 17.80
CA PHE A 4 -12.68 6.75 16.36
C PHE A 4 -14.06 6.68 15.74
N ILE A 5 -14.36 7.65 14.87
CA ILE A 5 -15.65 7.80 14.19
C ILE A 5 -15.45 7.44 12.72
N ASN A 6 -16.35 6.63 12.19
CA ASN A 6 -16.43 6.38 10.75
C ASN A 6 -16.93 7.66 10.04
N GLN A 7 -16.04 8.26 9.24
CA GLN A 7 -16.30 9.48 8.45
C GLN A 7 -16.94 9.15 7.07
N GLY A 8 -17.44 7.94 6.88
CA GLY A 8 -17.95 7.41 5.63
C GLY A 8 -17.08 6.26 5.10
N ASN A 9 -17.68 5.42 4.25
CA ASN A 9 -16.99 4.25 3.69
C ASN A 9 -16.37 4.59 2.34
N ASN A 10 -15.05 4.48 2.24
CA ASN A 10 -14.29 4.71 1.02
C ASN A 10 -13.39 3.52 0.70
N ASP A 11 -13.10 3.32 -0.59
CA ASP A 11 -12.10 2.33 -0.99
C ASP A 11 -10.68 2.91 -0.94
N THR A 12 -9.73 2.09 -0.53
CA THR A 12 -8.32 2.48 -0.39
C THR A 12 -7.65 2.80 -1.73
N ARG A 13 -8.14 2.26 -2.85
CA ARG A 13 -7.66 2.58 -4.20
C ARG A 13 -7.89 4.05 -4.55
N SER A 14 -9.02 4.60 -4.15
CA SER A 14 -9.32 6.03 -4.34
C SER A 14 -8.35 6.91 -3.55
N GLY A 15 -7.90 6.47 -2.37
CA GLY A 15 -6.84 7.13 -1.62
C GLY A 15 -5.50 7.10 -2.36
N PHE A 16 -5.14 5.96 -2.95
CA PHE A 16 -3.96 5.84 -3.81
C PHE A 16 -4.04 6.80 -5.02
N GLY A 17 -5.16 6.77 -5.77
CA GLY A 17 -5.34 7.64 -6.94
C GLY A 17 -5.22 9.13 -6.61
N ALA A 18 -5.85 9.55 -5.50
CA ALA A 18 -5.77 10.94 -5.03
C ALA A 18 -4.34 11.34 -4.63
N GLY A 19 -3.61 10.47 -3.92
CA GLY A 19 -2.21 10.70 -3.57
C GLY A 19 -1.29 10.76 -4.79
N LEU A 20 -1.49 9.87 -5.76
CA LEU A 20 -0.72 9.85 -7.00
C LEU A 20 -0.92 11.11 -7.84
N LEU A 21 -2.17 11.59 -7.96
CA LEU A 21 -2.48 12.84 -8.64
C LEU A 21 -1.79 14.04 -7.97
N GLU A 22 -1.85 14.13 -6.64
CA GLU A 22 -1.21 15.19 -5.87
C GLU A 22 0.31 15.20 -6.06
N LEU A 23 0.93 14.02 -6.03
CA LEU A 23 2.36 13.85 -6.34
C LEU A 23 2.70 14.29 -7.77
N GLY A 24 1.85 13.96 -8.75
CA GLY A 24 2.04 14.37 -10.13
C GLY A 24 2.11 15.89 -10.29
N LYS A 25 1.35 16.63 -9.50
CA LYS A 25 1.35 18.11 -9.50
C LYS A 25 2.61 18.70 -8.88
N SER A 26 3.15 18.04 -7.85
CA SER A 26 4.27 18.57 -7.06
C SER A 26 5.66 18.08 -7.52
N ASN A 27 5.74 16.92 -8.21
CA ASN A 27 7.03 16.32 -8.58
C ASN A 27 7.02 15.75 -10.00
N HIS A 28 7.75 16.38 -10.92
CA HIS A 28 7.86 15.95 -12.32
C HIS A 28 8.62 14.64 -12.55
N ASN A 29 9.30 14.10 -11.54
CA ASN A 29 9.96 12.79 -11.63
C ASN A 29 9.00 11.63 -11.36
N ILE A 30 7.81 11.89 -10.84
CA ILE A 30 6.77 10.88 -10.66
C ILE A 30 6.26 10.45 -12.05
N VAL A 31 6.34 9.16 -12.31
CA VAL A 31 5.77 8.50 -13.49
C VAL A 31 4.90 7.33 -13.05
N ALA A 32 3.87 7.04 -13.80
CA ALA A 32 2.94 5.96 -13.49
C ALA A 32 2.89 4.93 -14.61
N LEU A 33 3.00 3.66 -14.28
CA LEU A 33 2.91 2.53 -15.20
C LEU A 33 1.73 1.64 -14.81
N CYS A 34 0.95 1.19 -15.79
CA CYS A 34 -0.21 0.35 -15.52
C CYS A 34 -0.26 -0.86 -16.47
N ALA A 35 -0.65 -2.01 -15.93
CA ALA A 35 -0.86 -3.23 -16.70
C ALA A 35 -2.37 -3.42 -16.97
N ASP A 36 -2.92 -2.58 -17.85
CA ASP A 36 -4.31 -2.60 -18.37
C ASP A 36 -5.44 -2.54 -17.30
N LEU A 37 -5.15 -1.95 -16.14
CA LEU A 37 -6.08 -1.85 -15.02
C LEU A 37 -6.26 -0.41 -14.51
N THR A 38 -6.09 0.59 -15.40
CA THR A 38 -6.08 2.03 -15.06
C THR A 38 -7.27 2.46 -14.20
N GLY A 39 -8.49 2.08 -14.61
CA GLY A 39 -9.73 2.40 -13.88
C GLY A 39 -9.83 1.70 -12.53
N SER A 40 -9.42 0.42 -12.48
CA SER A 40 -9.44 -0.39 -11.26
C SER A 40 -8.48 0.15 -10.20
N LEU A 41 -7.34 0.69 -10.62
CA LEU A 41 -6.33 1.32 -9.75
C LEU A 41 -6.61 2.80 -9.46
N LYS A 42 -7.68 3.39 -10.00
CA LYS A 42 -7.99 4.82 -9.87
C LYS A 42 -6.88 5.76 -10.38
N MET A 43 -6.18 5.35 -11.44
CA MET A 43 -5.09 6.11 -12.05
C MET A 43 -5.55 7.02 -13.18
N ASN A 44 -6.86 7.08 -13.50
CA ASN A 44 -7.41 7.85 -14.62
C ASN A 44 -7.11 9.35 -14.51
N GLU A 45 -7.24 9.93 -13.33
CA GLU A 45 -7.01 11.36 -13.12
C GLU A 45 -5.54 11.72 -13.37
N PHE A 46 -4.59 10.91 -12.89
CA PHE A 46 -3.16 11.10 -13.20
C PHE A 46 -2.90 10.96 -14.70
N LYS A 47 -3.46 9.95 -15.36
CA LYS A 47 -3.34 9.75 -16.81
C LYS A 47 -3.85 10.95 -17.60
N ASN A 48 -4.99 11.50 -17.20
CA ASN A 48 -5.62 12.62 -17.91
C ASN A 48 -4.85 13.93 -17.72
N GLU A 49 -4.33 14.18 -16.52
CA GLU A 49 -3.59 15.39 -16.19
C GLU A 49 -2.14 15.35 -16.71
N PHE A 50 -1.51 14.16 -16.72
CA PHE A 50 -0.10 13.96 -17.07
C PHE A 50 0.09 12.83 -18.08
N PRO A 51 -0.49 12.90 -19.29
CA PRO A 51 -0.45 11.82 -20.26
C PRO A 51 0.98 11.42 -20.67
N GLU A 52 1.92 12.36 -20.69
CA GLU A 52 3.34 12.13 -21.03
C GLU A 52 4.14 11.41 -19.92
N ARG A 53 3.55 11.27 -18.73
CA ARG A 53 4.12 10.58 -17.57
C ARG A 53 3.35 9.33 -17.16
N PHE A 54 2.36 8.94 -17.98
CA PHE A 54 1.58 7.73 -17.80
C PHE A 54 1.88 6.72 -18.90
N PHE A 55 2.25 5.50 -18.51
CA PHE A 55 2.63 4.44 -19.44
C PHE A 55 1.71 3.23 -19.30
N GLN A 56 0.92 2.96 -20.32
CA GLN A 56 0.15 1.73 -20.41
C GLN A 56 1.01 0.62 -21.01
N ILE A 57 1.29 -0.41 -20.21
CA ILE A 57 2.18 -1.51 -20.63
C ILE A 57 1.39 -2.70 -21.20
N GLY A 58 0.06 -2.70 -21.04
CA GLY A 58 -0.78 -3.85 -21.36
C GLY A 58 -0.68 -4.94 -20.28
N ILE A 59 -1.20 -6.14 -20.58
CA ILE A 59 -1.17 -7.28 -19.67
C ILE A 59 0.23 -7.92 -19.73
N ALA A 60 1.23 -7.17 -19.28
CA ALA A 60 2.64 -7.55 -19.35
C ALA A 60 3.39 -7.09 -18.09
N GLU A 61 2.97 -7.58 -16.94
CA GLU A 61 3.42 -7.13 -15.61
C GLU A 61 4.93 -7.36 -15.42
N ALA A 62 5.49 -8.45 -15.94
CA ALA A 62 6.93 -8.71 -15.89
C ALA A 62 7.72 -7.62 -16.63
N ASN A 63 7.25 -7.22 -17.82
CA ASN A 63 7.83 -6.13 -18.60
C ASN A 63 7.67 -4.79 -17.86
N MET A 64 6.52 -4.54 -17.23
CA MET A 64 6.26 -3.35 -16.42
C MET A 64 7.30 -3.20 -15.30
N MET A 65 7.62 -4.27 -14.58
CA MET A 65 8.63 -4.23 -13.51
C MET A 65 10.04 -3.93 -14.04
N GLY A 66 10.40 -4.51 -15.19
CA GLY A 66 11.68 -4.22 -15.85
C GLY A 66 11.79 -2.77 -16.33
N ILE A 67 10.74 -2.24 -16.97
CA ILE A 67 10.68 -0.83 -17.42
C ILE A 67 10.76 0.11 -16.21
N ALA A 68 9.99 -0.16 -15.15
CA ALA A 68 10.03 0.65 -13.92
C ALA A 68 11.45 0.69 -13.32
N ALA A 69 12.11 -0.46 -13.21
CA ALA A 69 13.49 -0.52 -12.73
C ALA A 69 14.44 0.32 -13.60
N GLY A 70 14.32 0.22 -14.93
CA GLY A 70 15.11 1.01 -15.88
C GLY A 70 14.88 2.52 -15.75
N MET A 71 13.62 2.97 -15.57
CA MET A 71 13.29 4.38 -15.41
C MET A 71 13.95 5.02 -14.19
N THR A 72 14.24 4.26 -13.14
CA THR A 72 14.95 4.79 -11.97
C THR A 72 16.39 5.21 -12.28
N ILE A 73 17.03 4.61 -13.29
CA ILE A 73 18.38 4.98 -13.72
C ILE A 73 18.39 6.40 -14.28
N GLY A 74 17.29 6.80 -14.96
CA GLY A 74 17.08 8.15 -15.44
C GLY A 74 16.52 9.12 -14.38
N GLY A 75 16.55 8.77 -13.09
CA GLY A 75 16.10 9.62 -12.00
C GLY A 75 14.58 9.70 -11.81
N LYS A 76 13.80 8.87 -12.53
CA LYS A 76 12.35 8.83 -12.33
C LYS A 76 11.97 8.02 -11.08
N ILE A 77 10.79 8.32 -10.55
CA ILE A 77 10.18 7.62 -9.42
C ILE A 77 8.93 6.91 -9.95
N PRO A 78 9.05 5.67 -10.42
CA PRO A 78 7.92 4.96 -11.03
C PRO A 78 6.99 4.36 -9.97
N PHE A 79 5.70 4.60 -10.17
CA PHE A 79 4.58 3.98 -9.46
C PHE A 79 3.94 2.97 -10.42
N THR A 80 4.11 1.67 -10.14
CA THR A 80 3.48 0.62 -10.94
C THR A 80 2.10 0.28 -10.38
N GLY A 81 1.12 -0.01 -11.24
CA GLY A 81 -0.25 -0.31 -10.85
C GLY A 81 -0.81 -1.56 -11.52
N THR A 82 -1.12 -2.59 -10.72
CA THR A 82 -1.88 -3.77 -11.11
C THR A 82 -2.49 -4.45 -9.87
N PHE A 83 -3.15 -5.61 -10.01
CA PHE A 83 -3.66 -6.34 -8.85
C PHE A 83 -2.51 -7.00 -8.07
N ALA A 84 -2.71 -7.21 -6.76
CA ALA A 84 -1.67 -7.74 -5.88
C ALA A 84 -1.14 -9.11 -6.34
N ASN A 85 -2.02 -9.99 -6.81
CA ASN A 85 -1.61 -11.28 -7.37
C ASN A 85 -0.67 -11.11 -8.59
N PHE A 86 -0.98 -10.15 -9.45
CA PHE A 86 -0.21 -9.94 -10.70
C PHE A 86 1.07 -9.13 -10.47
N SER A 87 1.10 -8.31 -9.42
CA SER A 87 2.29 -7.51 -9.06
C SER A 87 3.25 -8.22 -8.10
N THR A 88 2.97 -9.46 -7.68
CA THR A 88 3.83 -10.20 -6.75
C THR A 88 4.14 -11.62 -7.25
N GLY A 89 3.20 -12.56 -7.18
CA GLY A 89 3.46 -13.96 -7.51
C GLY A 89 3.94 -14.18 -8.95
N ARG A 90 3.23 -13.59 -9.93
CA ARG A 90 3.52 -13.72 -11.36
C ARG A 90 4.87 -13.13 -11.79
N VAL A 91 5.36 -12.13 -11.07
CA VAL A 91 6.53 -11.32 -11.46
C VAL A 91 7.62 -11.30 -10.39
N TYR A 92 7.59 -12.27 -9.49
CA TYR A 92 8.45 -12.30 -8.31
C TYR A 92 9.94 -12.22 -8.66
N ASP A 93 10.38 -12.97 -9.69
CA ASP A 93 11.78 -12.96 -10.12
C ASP A 93 12.20 -11.60 -10.67
N GLN A 94 11.37 -10.94 -11.47
CA GLN A 94 11.65 -9.59 -11.98
C GLN A 94 11.80 -8.58 -10.85
N ILE A 95 10.94 -8.64 -9.84
CA ILE A 95 11.04 -7.78 -8.66
C ILE A 95 12.33 -8.09 -7.91
N ARG A 96 12.61 -9.36 -7.66
CA ARG A 96 13.79 -9.80 -6.92
C ARG A 96 15.08 -9.32 -7.59
N GLN A 97 15.24 -9.57 -8.89
CA GLN A 97 16.48 -9.27 -9.63
C GLN A 97 16.60 -7.79 -9.99
N SER A 98 15.56 -7.24 -10.62
CA SER A 98 15.66 -5.91 -11.23
C SER A 98 15.37 -4.78 -10.25
N ILE A 99 14.63 -5.02 -9.17
CA ILE A 99 14.19 -3.98 -8.24
C ILE A 99 14.85 -4.14 -6.87
N ALA A 100 14.62 -5.26 -6.16
CA ALA A 100 15.08 -5.43 -4.79
C ALA A 100 16.60 -5.59 -4.71
N TYR A 101 17.19 -6.55 -5.41
CA TYR A 101 18.63 -6.78 -5.44
C TYR A 101 19.41 -5.55 -5.89
N SER A 102 18.89 -4.81 -6.86
CA SER A 102 19.49 -3.59 -7.40
C SER A 102 19.12 -2.32 -6.60
N ASN A 103 18.39 -2.46 -5.50
CA ASN A 103 17.89 -1.36 -4.63
C ASN A 103 17.28 -0.20 -5.44
N LYS A 104 16.39 -0.51 -6.40
CA LYS A 104 15.77 0.48 -7.28
C LYS A 104 14.59 1.19 -6.60
N ASN A 105 14.48 2.48 -6.83
CA ASN A 105 13.44 3.33 -6.23
C ASN A 105 12.08 3.16 -6.93
N VAL A 106 11.54 1.94 -6.96
CA VAL A 106 10.25 1.60 -7.57
C VAL A 106 9.17 1.48 -6.50
N LYS A 107 8.00 2.05 -6.75
CA LYS A 107 6.81 1.97 -5.91
C LYS A 107 5.83 0.98 -6.54
N ILE A 108 5.79 -0.24 -6.01
CA ILE A 108 4.91 -1.31 -6.47
C ILE A 108 3.57 -1.14 -5.77
N CYS A 109 2.57 -0.60 -6.49
CA CYS A 109 1.26 -0.28 -5.93
C CYS A 109 0.25 -1.36 -6.35
N ALA A 110 -0.20 -2.12 -5.36
CA ALA A 110 -0.92 -3.36 -5.56
C ALA A 110 -2.33 -3.31 -4.96
N SER A 111 -3.33 -3.30 -5.82
CA SER A 111 -4.74 -3.30 -5.42
C SER A 111 -5.35 -4.71 -5.39
N HIS A 112 -6.61 -4.80 -4.94
CA HIS A 112 -7.36 -6.07 -4.90
C HIS A 112 -6.64 -7.15 -4.09
N ALA A 113 -5.94 -6.75 -3.04
CA ALA A 113 -5.13 -7.64 -2.22
C ALA A 113 -6.00 -8.49 -1.28
N GLY A 114 -5.55 -9.70 -1.00
CA GLY A 114 -6.21 -10.64 -0.10
C GLY A 114 -7.38 -11.37 -0.75
N VAL A 115 -8.39 -11.72 0.07
CA VAL A 115 -9.55 -12.54 -0.34
C VAL A 115 -10.81 -11.73 -0.63
N THR A 116 -10.81 -10.43 -0.32
CA THR A 116 -12.01 -9.57 -0.36
C THR A 116 -12.18 -8.85 -1.70
N LEU A 117 -11.53 -9.31 -2.75
CA LEU A 117 -11.57 -8.63 -4.05
C LEU A 117 -12.90 -8.76 -4.82
N GLY A 118 -13.70 -9.79 -4.52
CA GLY A 118 -15.05 -9.97 -5.05
C GLY A 118 -15.16 -11.10 -6.07
N GLU A 119 -15.95 -10.87 -7.11
CA GLU A 119 -16.45 -11.88 -8.04
C GLU A 119 -15.38 -12.48 -8.97
N GLU A 120 -14.22 -11.88 -9.11
CA GLU A 120 -13.12 -12.43 -9.91
C GLU A 120 -12.56 -13.75 -9.32
N GLY A 121 -12.78 -13.96 -8.01
CA GLY A 121 -12.52 -15.24 -7.33
C GLY A 121 -11.06 -15.64 -7.23
N ALA A 122 -10.82 -16.93 -7.04
CA ALA A 122 -9.53 -17.51 -6.67
C ALA A 122 -8.36 -17.21 -7.62
N THR A 123 -8.65 -16.98 -8.91
CA THR A 123 -7.59 -16.66 -9.90
C THR A 123 -6.97 -15.27 -9.70
N HIS A 124 -7.67 -14.41 -8.96
CA HIS A 124 -7.25 -13.03 -8.70
C HIS A 124 -6.93 -12.77 -7.22
N GLN A 125 -7.43 -13.62 -6.31
CA GLN A 125 -7.12 -13.57 -4.89
C GLN A 125 -5.64 -13.91 -4.64
N ILE A 126 -5.07 -13.34 -3.58
CA ILE A 126 -3.73 -13.67 -3.12
C ILE A 126 -3.65 -13.59 -1.60
N LEU A 127 -3.03 -14.60 -0.98
CA LEU A 127 -2.79 -14.68 0.47
C LEU A 127 -1.32 -14.45 0.82
N GLU A 128 -0.42 -14.75 -0.09
CA GLU A 128 1.03 -14.83 0.09
C GLU A 128 1.79 -13.56 -0.29
N ASP A 129 1.14 -12.54 -0.80
CA ASP A 129 1.76 -11.31 -1.32
C ASP A 129 2.67 -10.61 -0.29
N ILE A 130 2.19 -10.44 0.94
CA ILE A 130 2.99 -9.86 2.03
C ILE A 130 4.20 -10.74 2.33
N GLY A 131 4.02 -12.07 2.40
CA GLY A 131 5.09 -13.03 2.63
C GLY A 131 6.16 -12.95 1.55
N LEU A 132 5.77 -13.01 0.28
CA LEU A 132 6.67 -12.91 -0.86
C LEU A 132 7.49 -11.61 -0.83
N MET A 133 6.85 -10.47 -0.62
CA MET A 133 7.54 -9.17 -0.62
C MET A 133 8.45 -9.01 0.61
N LYS A 134 8.06 -9.53 1.77
CA LYS A 134 8.91 -9.50 2.98
C LYS A 134 10.17 -10.36 2.87
N MET A 135 10.19 -11.36 2.01
CA MET A 135 11.38 -12.18 1.77
C MET A 135 12.46 -11.47 0.96
N LEU A 136 12.14 -10.35 0.33
CA LEU A 136 13.08 -9.58 -0.49
C LEU A 136 13.86 -8.59 0.38
N PRO A 137 15.20 -8.68 0.45
CA PRO A 137 16.02 -7.72 1.17
C PRO A 137 15.78 -6.29 0.67
N GLY A 138 15.70 -5.33 1.59
CA GLY A 138 15.47 -3.93 1.28
C GLY A 138 14.05 -3.55 0.87
N MET A 139 13.14 -4.51 0.64
CA MET A 139 11.76 -4.23 0.29
C MET A 139 10.97 -3.72 1.49
N THR A 140 10.44 -2.51 1.40
CA THR A 140 9.50 -1.96 2.39
C THR A 140 8.08 -2.37 2.03
N VAL A 141 7.36 -3.00 2.98
CA VAL A 141 5.98 -3.46 2.78
C VAL A 141 5.04 -2.60 3.61
N ILE A 142 4.05 -1.99 2.95
CA ILE A 142 3.05 -1.12 3.58
C ILE A 142 1.65 -1.64 3.25
N ASN A 143 0.82 -1.86 4.27
CA ASN A 143 -0.56 -2.30 4.15
C ASN A 143 -1.48 -1.30 4.85
N THR A 144 -2.18 -0.47 4.10
CA THR A 144 -2.96 0.66 4.60
C THR A 144 -4.37 0.27 5.01
N CYS A 145 -4.92 0.96 6.02
CA CYS A 145 -6.19 0.59 6.63
C CYS A 145 -7.42 1.31 6.05
N ASP A 146 -7.29 2.54 5.57
CA ASP A 146 -8.39 3.32 5.01
C ASP A 146 -7.92 4.27 3.89
N TYR A 147 -8.86 5.03 3.34
CA TYR A 147 -8.60 6.00 2.28
C TYR A 147 -7.56 7.05 2.68
N ASN A 148 -7.74 7.69 3.85
CA ASN A 148 -6.86 8.77 4.29
C ASN A 148 -5.43 8.28 4.52
N GLN A 149 -5.27 7.12 5.16
CA GLN A 149 -3.96 6.53 5.38
C GLN A 149 -3.32 6.11 4.05
N THR A 150 -4.10 5.59 3.09
CA THR A 150 -3.55 5.21 1.78
C THR A 150 -3.07 6.42 1.00
N LYS A 151 -3.82 7.53 1.02
CA LYS A 151 -3.38 8.80 0.43
C LYS A 151 -2.07 9.29 1.06
N ALA A 152 -2.01 9.34 2.37
CA ALA A 152 -0.81 9.78 3.11
C ALA A 152 0.40 8.86 2.84
N ALA A 153 0.21 7.53 2.84
CA ALA A 153 1.25 6.57 2.52
C ALA A 153 1.75 6.73 1.08
N THR A 154 0.85 6.96 0.10
CA THR A 154 1.22 7.18 -1.30
C THR A 154 2.13 8.40 -1.45
N ILE A 155 1.83 9.47 -0.72
CA ILE A 155 2.66 10.69 -0.72
C ILE A 155 4.01 10.40 -0.04
N ALA A 156 4.00 9.76 1.12
CA ALA A 156 5.21 9.52 1.90
C ALA A 156 6.23 8.61 1.18
N ILE A 157 5.76 7.60 0.44
CA ILE A 157 6.68 6.68 -0.26
C ILE A 157 7.41 7.36 -1.42
N ALA A 158 6.94 8.47 -1.95
CA ALA A 158 7.65 9.21 -3.00
C ALA A 158 9.00 9.75 -2.51
N GLU A 159 9.08 10.17 -1.25
CA GLU A 159 10.30 10.67 -0.61
C GLU A 159 11.20 9.54 -0.08
N TYR A 160 10.64 8.36 0.15
CA TYR A 160 11.39 7.20 0.61
C TYR A 160 12.24 6.62 -0.52
N LYS A 161 13.56 6.52 -0.32
CA LYS A 161 14.49 5.94 -1.29
C LYS A 161 14.58 4.42 -1.12
N GLY A 162 14.29 3.69 -2.18
CA GLY A 162 14.32 2.23 -2.21
C GLY A 162 13.00 1.62 -2.68
N PRO A 163 12.95 0.29 -2.81
CA PRO A 163 11.76 -0.40 -3.26
C PRO A 163 10.67 -0.43 -2.19
N VAL A 164 9.43 -0.15 -2.61
CA VAL A 164 8.27 -0.19 -1.73
C VAL A 164 7.16 -1.00 -2.38
N TYR A 165 6.56 -1.90 -1.63
CA TYR A 165 5.31 -2.57 -1.93
C TYR A 165 4.19 -1.93 -1.12
N LEU A 166 3.33 -1.15 -1.79
CA LEU A 166 2.14 -0.52 -1.20
C LEU A 166 0.92 -1.36 -1.53
N ARG A 167 0.35 -1.99 -0.51
CA ARG A 167 -0.77 -2.92 -0.60
C ARG A 167 -2.07 -2.25 -0.17
N PHE A 168 -3.13 -2.43 -0.97
CA PHE A 168 -4.47 -1.95 -0.65
C PHE A 168 -5.56 -2.81 -1.27
N GLY A 169 -6.77 -2.76 -0.69
CA GLY A 169 -7.89 -3.62 -1.08
C GLY A 169 -8.86 -2.98 -2.07
N ARG A 170 -9.88 -3.76 -2.50
CA ARG A 170 -10.98 -3.32 -3.38
C ARG A 170 -12.19 -2.78 -2.61
N PRO A 171 -12.64 -3.40 -1.49
CA PRO A 171 -13.89 -3.01 -0.84
C PRO A 171 -13.82 -1.61 -0.24
N LYS A 172 -14.99 -1.02 -0.08
CA LYS A 172 -15.15 0.18 0.74
C LYS A 172 -15.08 -0.22 2.21
N VAL A 173 -14.28 0.50 2.96
CA VAL A 173 -14.06 0.31 4.39
C VAL A 173 -14.30 1.61 5.15
N PRO A 174 -14.58 1.56 6.46
CA PRO A 174 -14.67 2.76 7.28
C PRO A 174 -13.44 3.64 7.15
N ASN A 175 -13.66 4.94 6.95
CA ASN A 175 -12.60 5.95 6.89
C ASN A 175 -12.55 6.67 8.24
N PHE A 176 -11.50 6.48 9.01
CA PHE A 176 -11.42 6.91 10.40
C PHE A 176 -10.10 7.58 10.78
N THR A 177 -9.08 7.46 9.93
CA THR A 177 -7.80 8.14 10.18
C THR A 177 -7.88 9.62 9.80
N PRO A 178 -7.02 10.50 10.34
CA PRO A 178 -7.04 11.93 10.01
C PRO A 178 -6.82 12.20 8.51
N ILE A 179 -7.51 13.22 7.97
CA ILE A 179 -7.46 13.57 6.54
C ILE A 179 -6.04 13.99 6.12
N ASN A 180 -5.38 14.81 6.93
CA ASN A 180 -4.04 15.35 6.65
C ASN A 180 -3.06 14.81 7.69
N GLN A 181 -2.86 13.49 7.69
CA GLN A 181 -1.94 12.84 8.61
C GLN A 181 -0.54 12.70 8.00
N ASP A 182 0.46 12.81 8.83
CA ASP A 182 1.80 12.36 8.48
C ASP A 182 1.84 10.82 8.47
N PHE A 183 2.54 10.26 7.49
CA PHE A 183 2.76 8.82 7.41
C PHE A 183 4.25 8.51 7.62
N ASN A 184 4.59 8.03 8.81
CA ASN A 184 5.95 7.68 9.18
C ASN A 184 6.24 6.21 8.85
N ILE A 185 6.97 5.97 7.76
CA ILE A 185 7.38 4.62 7.34
C ILE A 185 8.21 3.96 8.44
N GLY A 186 7.88 2.71 8.76
CA GLY A 186 8.58 1.94 9.78
C GLY A 186 8.07 2.12 11.22
N LYS A 187 7.09 2.98 11.45
CA LYS A 187 6.51 3.19 12.79
C LYS A 187 5.07 2.74 12.86
N GLY A 188 4.77 1.90 13.85
CA GLY A 188 3.39 1.59 14.23
C GLY A 188 2.76 2.74 15.02
N VAL A 189 1.46 2.93 14.84
CA VAL A 189 0.68 3.96 15.56
C VAL A 189 -0.18 3.29 16.63
N LYS A 190 -0.05 3.72 17.88
CA LYS A 190 -0.96 3.30 18.95
C LYS A 190 -2.27 4.08 18.81
N LEU A 191 -3.36 3.35 18.62
CA LEU A 191 -4.70 3.92 18.43
C LEU A 191 -5.48 3.99 19.74
N ILE A 192 -5.46 2.91 20.52
CA ILE A 192 -6.15 2.79 21.82
C ILE A 192 -5.10 2.41 22.87
N GLU A 193 -5.14 3.09 24.01
CA GLU A 193 -4.33 2.79 25.19
C GLU A 193 -4.96 1.65 25.98
N GLY A 194 -4.13 0.80 26.57
CA GLY A 194 -4.54 -0.29 27.43
C GLY A 194 -3.34 -1.05 27.98
N SER A 195 -3.56 -1.92 28.99
CA SER A 195 -2.51 -2.63 29.71
C SER A 195 -2.61 -4.16 29.67
N ASP A 196 -3.81 -4.71 29.53
CA ASP A 196 -4.04 -6.15 29.75
C ASP A 196 -3.76 -6.97 28.50
N VAL A 197 -4.24 -6.50 27.32
CA VAL A 197 -4.06 -7.16 26.05
C VAL A 197 -3.66 -6.15 24.97
N THR A 198 -2.78 -6.55 24.07
CA THR A 198 -2.43 -5.75 22.88
C THR A 198 -2.93 -6.43 21.61
N ILE A 199 -3.77 -5.73 20.84
CA ILE A 199 -4.18 -6.13 19.50
C ILE A 199 -3.29 -5.38 18.50
N VAL A 200 -2.54 -6.12 17.69
CA VAL A 200 -1.74 -5.56 16.59
C VAL A 200 -2.46 -5.87 15.29
N ALA A 201 -2.87 -4.84 14.55
CA ALA A 201 -3.62 -4.97 13.32
C ALA A 201 -3.00 -4.17 12.18
N THR A 202 -3.28 -4.54 10.93
CA THR A 202 -2.86 -3.84 9.73
C THR A 202 -3.91 -3.98 8.63
N GLY A 203 -3.93 -3.04 7.67
CA GLY A 203 -4.89 -3.07 6.57
C GLY A 203 -6.32 -2.89 7.06
N HIS A 204 -7.27 -3.44 6.33
CA HIS A 204 -8.69 -3.27 6.59
C HIS A 204 -9.13 -3.82 7.97
N LEU A 205 -8.39 -4.74 8.57
CA LEU A 205 -8.68 -5.30 9.89
C LEU A 205 -8.43 -4.32 11.06
N VAL A 206 -7.84 -3.16 10.81
CA VAL A 206 -7.60 -2.17 11.88
C VAL A 206 -8.92 -1.65 12.46
N TRP A 207 -9.94 -1.41 11.63
CA TRP A 207 -11.25 -1.01 12.11
C TRP A 207 -11.91 -2.09 12.98
N GLU A 208 -11.85 -3.35 12.53
CA GLU A 208 -12.37 -4.50 13.30
C GLU A 208 -11.65 -4.66 14.65
N ALA A 209 -10.34 -4.39 14.67
CA ALA A 209 -9.56 -4.41 15.92
C ALA A 209 -9.99 -3.30 16.89
N ILE A 210 -10.32 -2.11 16.39
CA ILE A 210 -10.87 -1.00 17.18
C ILE A 210 -12.24 -1.40 17.78
N ASP A 211 -13.12 -1.95 16.96
CA ASP A 211 -14.46 -2.37 17.41
C ASP A 211 -14.37 -3.54 18.41
N CYS A 212 -13.47 -4.50 18.18
CA CYS A 212 -13.19 -5.57 19.13
C CYS A 212 -12.71 -5.02 20.48
N ALA A 213 -11.75 -4.10 20.47
CA ALA A 213 -11.23 -3.51 21.70
C ALA A 213 -12.31 -2.74 22.48
N LYS A 214 -13.19 -1.99 21.79
CA LYS A 214 -14.31 -1.31 22.42
C LYS A 214 -15.24 -2.30 23.13
N LYS A 215 -15.59 -3.41 22.46
CA LYS A 215 -16.45 -4.47 23.05
C LYS A 215 -15.79 -5.15 24.25
N LEU A 216 -14.51 -5.51 24.14
CA LEU A 216 -13.78 -6.14 25.24
C LEU A 216 -13.69 -5.22 26.46
N ASN A 217 -13.50 -3.92 26.24
CA ASN A 217 -13.44 -2.94 27.32
C ASN A 217 -14.80 -2.69 27.96
N SER A 218 -15.91 -2.77 27.19
CA SER A 218 -17.26 -2.56 27.71
C SER A 218 -17.83 -3.80 28.39
N ASP A 219 -17.63 -4.97 27.80
CA ASP A 219 -18.33 -6.18 28.19
C ASP A 219 -17.59 -6.99 29.28
N PHE A 220 -16.25 -6.83 29.36
CA PHE A 220 -15.40 -7.64 30.22
C PHE A 220 -14.50 -6.84 31.18
N ASP A 221 -14.65 -5.51 31.22
CA ASP A 221 -13.81 -4.62 32.03
C ASP A 221 -12.30 -4.78 31.76
N ASN A 222 -11.95 -5.13 30.53
CA ASN A 222 -10.58 -5.28 30.08
C ASN A 222 -10.00 -3.93 29.63
N ASN A 223 -8.69 -3.80 29.77
CA ASN A 223 -7.94 -2.63 29.32
C ASN A 223 -7.12 -2.94 28.07
N VAL A 224 -7.79 -3.00 26.91
CA VAL A 224 -7.22 -3.44 25.65
C VAL A 224 -6.58 -2.28 24.89
N ASN A 225 -5.33 -2.44 24.46
CA ASN A 225 -4.69 -1.50 23.54
C ASN A 225 -4.71 -1.98 22.10
N VAL A 226 -4.77 -1.04 21.15
CA VAL A 226 -4.73 -1.34 19.70
C VAL A 226 -3.59 -0.58 19.05
N ARG A 227 -2.78 -1.31 18.28
CA ARG A 227 -1.70 -0.75 17.46
C ARG A 227 -1.94 -1.05 15.98
N ASN A 228 -1.95 0.00 15.18
CA ASN A 228 -1.85 -0.14 13.72
C ASN A 228 -0.37 -0.25 13.36
N ASN A 229 0.02 -1.38 12.82
CA ASN A 229 1.41 -1.65 12.48
C ASN A 229 1.64 -1.53 10.97
N VAL A 230 2.59 -0.70 10.60
CA VAL A 230 3.19 -0.70 9.27
C VAL A 230 4.20 -1.85 9.25
N ILE A 231 4.02 -2.78 8.33
CA ILE A 231 4.90 -3.95 8.22
C ILE A 231 6.27 -3.48 7.74
N ASN A 232 7.27 -3.58 8.62
CA ASN A 232 8.65 -3.20 8.30
C ASN A 232 9.43 -4.38 7.68
N PRO A 233 10.40 -4.12 6.80
CA PRO A 233 11.28 -5.16 6.28
C PRO A 233 12.09 -5.82 7.41
N MET A 234 12.28 -7.14 7.32
CA MET A 234 13.00 -7.91 8.34
C MET A 234 14.52 -7.66 8.35
N TYR A 235 15.06 -6.91 7.39
CA TYR A 235 16.50 -6.73 7.20
C TYR A 235 16.83 -5.30 6.77
N ASN A 236 16.81 -4.35 7.72
CA ASN A 236 17.37 -3.01 7.44
C ASN A 236 18.86 -2.88 7.78
N ASP A 237 19.49 -3.92 8.35
CA ASP A 237 20.86 -3.84 8.88
C ASP A 237 21.86 -4.81 8.23
N VAL A 238 21.59 -5.31 7.03
CA VAL A 238 22.63 -6.05 6.29
C VAL A 238 23.34 -5.07 5.37
N ASN A 239 24.40 -4.44 5.87
CA ASN A 239 25.43 -3.86 5.03
C ASN A 239 26.09 -4.99 4.22
N VAL A 240 25.78 -5.05 2.93
CA VAL A 240 26.51 -5.84 1.94
C VAL A 240 27.34 -4.89 1.11
#